data_b2e0d5b47c20cb0ce62c79e7e60d018a
#
_entry.id   b2e0d5b47c20cb0ce62c79e7e60d018a
#
_cell.length_a   1.000
_cell.length_b   1.000
_cell.length_c   1.000
_cell.angle_alpha   90.00
_cell.angle_beta   90.00
_cell.angle_gamma   90.00
#
_symmetry.space_group_name_H-M   'P 1'
#
loop_
_entity.id
_entity.type
_entity.pdbx_description
1 polymer ?
#
loop_
_entity_poly.entity_id
_entity_poly.type
_entity_poly.pdbx_seq_one_letter_code
_entity_poly.pdbx_strand_id
1 'polypeptide(L)'
;MTTLGVMMVPDAGAPGDTGASPALAAGADRRRAMERFLAEVEKRAFQMARFALRDEDDALDAVQETMLKLCRHYAERPETEWRPLFFRILVNQVEDQRRRRNVRVRWLAWWPQRRDEDDTGAPDLLDSVPDSRNEPLRLLEGEQDLRRVARAIESLPPRQQQAFLLRNLEGLDVAATAAAMRCSEGSVKTHYFRALQTLRLALDAADGRGLP
;
A
#
# COMPACT_ATOMS: atom_id res chain seq x y z
N MET A 1 70.68 27.12 50.57
CA MET A 1 69.65 27.98 49.96
C MET A 1 69.17 27.27 48.75
N THR A 2 68.10 26.51 48.90
CA THR A 2 67.61 25.54 47.91
C THR A 2 66.26 26.02 47.37
N THR A 3 66.23 26.38 46.11
CA THR A 3 65.09 26.90 45.44
C THR A 3 64.27 25.70 44.89
N LEU A 4 63.02 25.45 45.42
CA LEU A 4 62.08 24.45 44.91
C LEU A 4 61.46 24.94 43.60
N GLY A 5 61.71 24.20 42.52
CA GLY A 5 61.04 24.38 41.26
C GLY A 5 59.59 23.83 41.33
N VAL A 6 58.59 24.68 41.05
CA VAL A 6 57.24 24.34 40.92
C VAL A 6 57.03 23.62 39.55
N MET A 7 56.67 22.37 39.60
CA MET A 7 56.37 21.54 38.45
C MET A 7 54.97 21.87 37.99
N MET A 8 54.85 22.55 36.84
CA MET A 8 53.57 22.89 36.16
C MET A 8 53.00 21.65 35.51
N VAL A 9 51.82 21.17 36.00
CA VAL A 9 51.06 20.07 35.43
C VAL A 9 50.34 20.62 34.20
N PRO A 10 50.44 20.01 33.00
CA PRO A 10 49.66 20.42 31.86
C PRO A 10 48.21 20.05 32.09
N ASP A 11 47.32 21.01 31.88
CA ASP A 11 45.88 20.93 31.88
C ASP A 11 45.43 19.83 30.93
N ALA A 12 44.71 18.83 31.48
CA ALA A 12 44.15 17.72 30.73
C ALA A 12 43.01 18.25 29.87
N GLY A 13 43.21 18.19 28.57
CA GLY A 13 42.31 18.63 27.53
C GLY A 13 40.86 18.28 27.76
N ALA A 14 40.00 19.18 27.35
CA ALA A 14 38.55 19.07 27.25
C ALA A 14 38.09 17.73 26.63
N PRO A 15 36.97 17.18 27.08
CA PRO A 15 36.40 15.97 26.49
C PRO A 15 36.09 16.25 25.03
N GLY A 16 36.75 15.49 24.15
CA GLY A 16 36.56 15.56 22.72
C GLY A 16 35.09 15.40 22.38
N ASP A 17 34.60 16.36 21.67
CA ASP A 17 33.34 16.29 20.90
C ASP A 17 33.32 14.96 20.11
N THR A 18 32.53 14.00 20.60
CA THR A 18 32.32 12.73 19.94
C THR A 18 31.33 13.00 18.78
N GLY A 19 31.81 13.74 17.80
CA GLY A 19 31.11 13.98 16.55
C GLY A 19 30.74 12.63 15.94
N ALA A 20 29.47 12.22 16.05
CA ALA A 20 28.96 11.04 15.38
C ALA A 20 29.41 11.11 13.93
N SER A 21 30.09 10.06 13.46
CA SER A 21 30.55 9.99 12.07
C SER A 21 29.41 10.37 11.13
N PRO A 22 29.63 11.22 10.10
CA PRO A 22 28.59 11.65 9.16
C PRO A 22 27.80 10.48 8.59
N ALA A 23 28.42 9.31 8.42
CA ALA A 23 27.76 8.09 7.98
C ALA A 23 26.76 7.54 9.01
N LEU A 24 27.07 7.63 10.32
CA LEU A 24 26.15 7.22 11.38
C LEU A 24 24.96 8.17 11.50
N ALA A 25 25.18 9.47 11.34
CA ALA A 25 24.11 10.48 11.31
C ALA A 25 23.18 10.28 10.11
N ALA A 26 23.72 10.09 8.91
CA ALA A 26 22.94 9.81 7.70
C ALA A 26 22.13 8.51 7.82
N GLY A 27 22.68 7.46 8.43
CA GLY A 27 21.97 6.21 8.71
C GLY A 27 20.81 6.38 9.71
N ALA A 28 21.02 7.21 10.75
CA ALA A 28 19.97 7.54 11.72
C ALA A 28 18.83 8.35 11.09
N ASP A 29 19.15 9.33 10.22
CA ASP A 29 18.15 10.15 9.55
C ASP A 29 17.31 9.31 8.57
N ARG A 30 17.94 8.42 7.82
CA ARG A 30 17.24 7.49 6.92
C ARG A 30 16.30 6.56 7.69
N ARG A 31 16.71 6.05 8.83
CA ARG A 31 15.87 5.22 9.70
C ARG A 31 14.64 5.99 10.16
N ARG A 32 14.82 7.22 10.65
CA ARG A 32 13.71 8.10 11.05
C ARG A 32 12.76 8.40 9.88
N ALA A 33 13.30 8.60 8.68
CA ALA A 33 12.49 8.80 7.49
C ALA A 33 11.65 7.56 7.16
N MET A 34 12.22 6.36 7.22
CA MET A 34 11.51 5.09 7.05
C MET A 34 10.42 4.92 8.10
N GLU A 35 10.70 5.17 9.37
CA GLU A 35 9.71 5.08 10.45
C GLU A 35 8.51 6.00 10.20
N ARG A 36 8.76 7.27 9.81
CA ARG A 36 7.68 8.20 9.45
C ARG A 36 6.86 7.72 8.25
N PHE A 37 7.52 7.23 7.21
CA PHE A 37 6.86 6.69 6.03
C PHE A 37 5.97 5.50 6.39
N LEU A 38 6.46 4.54 7.17
CA LEU A 38 5.70 3.36 7.58
C LEU A 38 4.49 3.76 8.43
N ALA A 39 4.64 4.67 9.38
CA ALA A 39 3.52 5.17 10.19
C ALA A 39 2.45 5.89 9.34
N GLU A 40 2.86 6.58 8.27
CA GLU A 40 1.93 7.23 7.34
C GLU A 40 1.09 6.23 6.53
N VAL A 41 1.71 5.14 6.05
CA VAL A 41 1.03 4.19 5.14
C VAL A 41 0.29 3.07 5.86
N GLU A 42 0.64 2.76 7.11
CA GLU A 42 0.15 1.59 7.87
C GLU A 42 -1.36 1.45 7.85
N LYS A 43 -2.08 2.50 8.29
CA LYS A 43 -3.55 2.47 8.40
C LYS A 43 -4.24 2.19 7.06
N ARG A 44 -3.76 2.82 5.99
CA ARG A 44 -4.33 2.64 4.64
C ARG A 44 -3.98 1.27 4.07
N ALA A 45 -2.74 0.84 4.27
CA ALA A 45 -2.28 -0.50 3.89
C ALA A 45 -3.11 -1.59 4.56
N PHE A 46 -3.37 -1.44 5.87
CA PHE A 46 -4.22 -2.35 6.62
C PHE A 46 -5.65 -2.38 6.06
N GLN A 47 -6.26 -1.22 5.80
CA GLN A 47 -7.60 -1.19 5.21
C GLN A 47 -7.62 -1.87 3.83
N MET A 48 -6.62 -1.62 2.98
CA MET A 48 -6.50 -2.26 1.67
C MET A 48 -6.38 -3.79 1.79
N ALA A 49 -5.52 -4.27 2.68
CA ALA A 49 -5.35 -5.70 2.93
C ALA A 49 -6.64 -6.33 3.48
N ARG A 50 -7.34 -5.65 4.41
CA ARG A 50 -8.60 -6.11 4.99
C ARG A 50 -9.71 -6.23 3.95
N PHE A 51 -9.86 -5.27 3.03
CA PHE A 51 -10.80 -5.38 1.92
C PHE A 51 -10.51 -6.60 1.04
N ALA A 52 -9.23 -6.88 0.80
CA ALA A 52 -8.83 -7.96 -0.08
C ALA A 52 -8.93 -9.34 0.58
N LEU A 53 -8.52 -9.48 1.85
CA LEU A 53 -8.45 -10.77 2.56
C LEU A 53 -9.71 -11.10 3.34
N ARG A 54 -10.50 -10.09 3.73
CA ARG A 54 -11.71 -10.22 4.56
C ARG A 54 -11.45 -10.94 5.89
N ASP A 55 -10.23 -10.80 6.38
CA ASP A 55 -9.75 -11.36 7.62
C ASP A 55 -8.77 -10.35 8.21
N GLU A 56 -8.94 -10.04 9.49
CA GLU A 56 -8.20 -8.98 10.16
C GLU A 56 -6.78 -9.44 10.52
N ASP A 57 -6.63 -10.66 10.96
CA ASP A 57 -5.34 -11.25 11.33
C ASP A 57 -4.47 -11.44 10.08
N ASP A 58 -5.03 -12.01 9.01
CA ASP A 58 -4.35 -12.14 7.72
C ASP A 58 -3.94 -10.76 7.15
N ALA A 59 -4.78 -9.72 7.34
CA ALA A 59 -4.47 -8.38 6.90
C ALA A 59 -3.33 -7.74 7.68
N LEU A 60 -3.31 -7.90 9.00
CA LEU A 60 -2.22 -7.45 9.87
C LEU A 60 -0.91 -8.13 9.49
N ASP A 61 -0.92 -9.45 9.33
CA ASP A 61 0.25 -10.23 8.92
C ASP A 61 0.80 -9.78 7.58
N ALA A 62 -0.08 -9.53 6.59
CA ALA A 62 0.32 -9.05 5.26
C ALA A 62 1.02 -7.68 5.33
N VAL A 63 0.50 -6.76 6.15
CA VAL A 63 1.07 -5.43 6.32
C VAL A 63 2.41 -5.51 7.05
N GLN A 64 2.50 -6.24 8.16
CA GLN A 64 3.75 -6.41 8.91
C GLN A 64 4.85 -7.03 8.05
N GLU A 65 4.54 -8.11 7.31
CA GLU A 65 5.50 -8.75 6.42
C GLU A 65 5.94 -7.80 5.29
N THR A 66 5.03 -6.96 4.80
CA THR A 66 5.35 -5.92 3.80
C THR A 66 6.32 -4.89 4.35
N MET A 67 6.07 -4.37 5.56
CA MET A 67 6.95 -3.43 6.25
C MET A 67 8.34 -4.01 6.47
N LEU A 68 8.41 -5.25 6.96
CA LEU A 68 9.66 -5.95 7.16
C LEU A 68 10.44 -6.15 5.87
N LYS A 69 9.78 -6.53 4.78
CA LYS A 69 10.42 -6.68 3.46
C LYS A 69 10.94 -5.36 2.91
N LEU A 70 10.17 -4.27 3.06
CA LEU A 70 10.63 -2.96 2.65
C LEU A 70 11.90 -2.55 3.41
N CYS A 71 11.88 -2.65 4.75
CA CYS A 71 13.04 -2.32 5.59
C CYS A 71 14.27 -3.16 5.27
N ARG A 72 14.10 -4.48 5.06
CA ARG A 72 15.23 -5.39 4.83
C ARG A 72 15.87 -5.23 3.46
N HIS A 73 15.08 -4.97 2.43
CA HIS A 73 15.57 -5.06 1.06
C HIS A 73 15.60 -3.72 0.30
N TYR A 74 14.92 -2.69 0.82
CA TYR A 74 14.73 -1.43 0.09
C TYR A 74 15.00 -0.18 0.92
N ALA A 75 15.53 -0.31 2.14
CA ALA A 75 15.85 0.84 3.00
C ALA A 75 16.87 1.80 2.34
N GLU A 76 17.77 1.28 1.51
CA GLU A 76 18.79 2.06 0.80
C GLU A 76 18.28 2.74 -0.48
N ARG A 77 17.04 2.45 -0.90
CA ARG A 77 16.42 3.12 -2.05
C ARG A 77 16.02 4.55 -1.69
N PRO A 78 15.94 5.46 -2.68
CA PRO A 78 15.40 6.80 -2.47
C PRO A 78 13.99 6.76 -1.86
N GLU A 79 13.67 7.70 -0.96
CA GLU A 79 12.36 7.78 -0.29
C GLU A 79 11.19 7.86 -1.28
N THR A 80 11.41 8.48 -2.44
CA THR A 80 10.41 8.59 -3.52
C THR A 80 10.00 7.23 -4.10
N GLU A 81 10.86 6.21 -3.98
CA GLU A 81 10.57 4.85 -4.45
C GLU A 81 9.87 3.98 -3.40
N TRP A 82 9.88 4.37 -2.12
CA TRP A 82 9.34 3.51 -1.06
C TRP A 82 7.84 3.25 -1.22
N ARG A 83 7.06 4.26 -1.55
CA ARG A 83 5.61 4.11 -1.70
C ARG A 83 5.22 3.13 -2.81
N PRO A 84 5.66 3.26 -4.07
CA PRO A 84 5.33 2.29 -5.11
C PRO A 84 5.89 0.88 -4.81
N LEU A 85 7.08 0.77 -4.19
CA LEU A 85 7.66 -0.50 -3.78
C LEU A 85 6.84 -1.16 -2.68
N PHE A 86 6.44 -0.40 -1.66
CA PHE A 86 5.61 -0.88 -0.56
C PHE A 86 4.30 -1.51 -1.07
N PHE A 87 3.55 -0.76 -1.90
CA PHE A 87 2.28 -1.27 -2.41
C PHE A 87 2.44 -2.44 -3.38
N ARG A 88 3.54 -2.49 -4.14
CA ARG A 88 3.86 -3.68 -4.93
C ARG A 88 4.11 -4.91 -4.06
N ILE A 89 4.82 -4.75 -2.93
CA ILE A 89 5.05 -5.85 -1.99
C ILE A 89 3.73 -6.26 -1.34
N LEU A 90 2.90 -5.30 -0.90
CA LEU A 90 1.62 -5.55 -0.27
C LEU A 90 0.66 -6.32 -1.19
N VAL A 91 0.53 -5.90 -2.45
CA VAL A 91 -0.31 -6.61 -3.44
C VAL A 91 0.14 -8.05 -3.60
N ASN A 92 1.46 -8.29 -3.68
CA ASN A 92 1.98 -9.66 -3.78
C ASN A 92 1.69 -10.50 -2.53
N GLN A 93 1.85 -9.92 -1.32
CA GLN A 93 1.54 -10.62 -0.07
C GLN A 93 0.07 -11.00 0.02
N VAL A 94 -0.82 -10.07 -0.32
CA VAL A 94 -2.27 -10.32 -0.37
C VAL A 94 -2.61 -11.43 -1.38
N GLU A 95 -2.03 -11.40 -2.57
CA GLU A 95 -2.26 -12.44 -3.58
C GLU A 95 -1.75 -13.81 -3.11
N ASP A 96 -0.57 -13.87 -2.49
CA ASP A 96 -0.01 -15.10 -1.97
C ASP A 96 -0.85 -15.70 -0.83
N GLN A 97 -1.37 -14.86 0.08
CA GLN A 97 -2.27 -15.32 1.15
C GLN A 97 -3.60 -15.82 0.58
N ARG A 98 -4.18 -15.12 -0.40
CA ARG A 98 -5.39 -15.59 -1.10
C ARG A 98 -5.18 -16.94 -1.79
N ARG A 99 -4.03 -17.12 -2.46
CA ARG A 99 -3.69 -18.42 -3.08
C ARG A 99 -3.57 -19.51 -2.04
N ARG A 100 -2.88 -19.28 -0.93
CA ARG A 100 -2.74 -20.26 0.17
C ARG A 100 -4.10 -20.63 0.76
N ARG A 101 -4.98 -19.65 0.98
CA ARG A 101 -6.34 -19.87 1.48
C ARG A 101 -7.17 -20.69 0.47
N ASN A 102 -7.12 -20.36 -0.81
CA ASN A 102 -7.81 -21.12 -1.86
C ASN A 102 -7.28 -22.55 -2.01
N VAL A 103 -5.97 -22.75 -1.88
CA VAL A 103 -5.38 -24.10 -1.86
C VAL A 103 -5.87 -24.89 -0.66
N ARG A 104 -5.87 -24.29 0.56
CA ARG A 104 -6.37 -24.96 1.77
C ARG A 104 -7.85 -25.32 1.64
N VAL A 105 -8.69 -24.44 1.10
CA VAL A 105 -10.13 -24.71 0.84
C VAL A 105 -10.30 -25.79 -0.23
N ARG A 106 -9.46 -25.80 -1.28
CA ARG A 106 -9.51 -26.85 -2.34
C ARG A 106 -9.07 -28.22 -1.85
N TRP A 107 -8.15 -28.30 -0.91
CA TRP A 107 -7.77 -29.57 -0.25
C TRP A 107 -8.90 -30.11 0.64
N LEU A 108 -9.72 -29.19 1.23
CA LEU A 108 -10.90 -29.55 2.02
C LEU A 108 -12.14 -29.83 1.17
N ALA A 109 -12.22 -29.26 -0.03
CA ALA A 109 -13.28 -29.46 -0.98
C ALA A 109 -12.69 -29.99 -2.31
N TRP A 110 -12.72 -31.30 -2.49
CA TRP A 110 -12.37 -32.00 -3.74
C TRP A 110 -13.30 -31.59 -4.89
N TRP A 111 -13.17 -30.31 -5.40
CA TRP A 111 -13.94 -29.82 -6.53
C TRP A 111 -13.11 -28.91 -7.44
N PRO A 112 -13.15 -29.11 -8.79
CA PRO A 112 -12.41 -28.27 -9.71
C PRO A 112 -13.15 -26.93 -9.91
N GLN A 113 -12.56 -25.84 -9.42
CA GLN A 113 -13.01 -24.50 -9.77
C GLN A 113 -12.18 -23.90 -10.89
N ARG A 114 -12.89 -23.34 -11.87
CA ARG A 114 -12.37 -22.66 -13.05
C ARG A 114 -11.36 -21.58 -12.67
N ARG A 115 -10.26 -21.54 -13.39
CA ARG A 115 -9.38 -20.38 -13.48
C ARG A 115 -10.19 -19.25 -14.07
N ASP A 116 -10.27 -18.13 -13.39
CA ASP A 116 -10.65 -16.86 -13.99
C ASP A 116 -9.47 -16.40 -14.86
N GLU A 117 -9.41 -16.96 -16.06
CA GLU A 117 -8.64 -16.43 -17.18
C GLU A 117 -9.47 -15.30 -17.81
N ASP A 118 -9.52 -14.15 -17.14
CA ASP A 118 -10.06 -12.92 -17.73
C ASP A 118 -8.91 -11.96 -18.04
N ASP A 119 -7.97 -12.42 -18.87
CA ASP A 119 -7.07 -11.57 -19.62
C ASP A 119 -7.44 -11.62 -21.11
N THR A 120 -8.71 -11.34 -21.41
CA THR A 120 -9.13 -11.08 -22.77
C THR A 120 -9.12 -9.59 -23.00
N GLY A 121 -8.15 -9.15 -23.82
CA GLY A 121 -8.02 -7.79 -24.28
C GLY A 121 -9.35 -7.22 -24.79
N ALA A 122 -9.88 -6.27 -24.04
CA ALA A 122 -10.94 -5.41 -24.51
C ALA A 122 -10.33 -4.24 -25.29
N PRO A 123 -10.95 -3.83 -26.40
CA PRO A 123 -10.39 -2.80 -27.26
C PRO A 123 -10.25 -1.45 -26.57
N ASP A 124 -9.27 -0.73 -27.02
CA ASP A 124 -8.80 0.58 -26.64
C ASP A 124 -9.87 1.68 -26.82
N LEU A 125 -10.83 1.76 -25.88
CA LEU A 125 -11.89 2.78 -25.86
C LEU A 125 -11.73 3.81 -24.72
N LEU A 126 -10.54 3.92 -24.12
CA LEU A 126 -10.38 4.61 -22.83
C LEU A 126 -9.36 5.77 -22.84
N ASP A 127 -9.28 6.51 -23.94
CA ASP A 127 -8.44 7.73 -24.00
C ASP A 127 -9.08 8.95 -23.31
N SER A 128 -10.30 8.80 -22.73
CA SER A 128 -11.03 9.94 -22.15
C SER A 128 -11.61 9.68 -20.75
N VAL A 129 -10.94 8.93 -19.88
CA VAL A 129 -11.31 8.94 -18.47
C VAL A 129 -10.62 10.11 -17.79
N PRO A 130 -11.35 11.16 -17.36
CA PRO A 130 -10.77 12.24 -16.57
C PRO A 130 -10.10 11.65 -15.33
N ASP A 131 -8.93 12.16 -14.99
CA ASP A 131 -8.19 11.80 -13.76
C ASP A 131 -8.91 12.40 -12.53
N SER A 132 -10.16 11.99 -12.29
CA SER A 132 -10.96 12.44 -11.14
C SER A 132 -10.49 11.68 -9.89
N ARG A 133 -9.36 12.14 -9.36
CA ARG A 133 -8.85 11.74 -8.05
C ARG A 133 -9.82 12.27 -7.00
N ASN A 134 -10.55 11.41 -6.31
CA ASN A 134 -11.35 11.69 -5.10
C ASN A 134 -12.80 12.17 -5.22
N GLU A 135 -13.43 12.20 -6.37
CA GLU A 135 -14.82 12.67 -6.45
C GLU A 135 -15.85 11.73 -5.79
N PRO A 136 -15.73 10.38 -5.87
CA PRO A 136 -16.73 9.49 -5.27
C PRO A 136 -16.75 9.46 -3.73
N LEU A 137 -15.64 9.80 -3.08
CA LEU A 137 -15.52 9.70 -1.61
C LEU A 137 -15.90 10.98 -0.85
N ARG A 138 -16.02 12.11 -1.55
CA ARG A 138 -16.33 13.42 -0.93
C ARG A 138 -17.83 13.65 -0.65
N LEU A 139 -18.71 12.80 -1.20
CA LEU A 139 -20.15 12.97 -1.09
C LEU A 139 -20.81 12.11 0.00
N LEU A 140 -20.01 11.47 0.87
CA LEU A 140 -20.53 10.54 1.87
C LEU A 140 -20.85 11.29 3.17
N GLU A 141 -22.11 11.60 3.36
CA GLU A 141 -22.66 12.12 4.61
C GLU A 141 -23.32 10.96 5.38
N GLY A 142 -22.56 10.34 6.29
CA GLY A 142 -23.10 9.41 7.27
C GLY A 142 -22.42 8.04 7.34
N GLU A 143 -22.53 7.41 8.52
CA GLU A 143 -21.95 6.09 8.80
C GLU A 143 -22.56 4.97 7.93
N GLN A 144 -23.83 5.12 7.56
CA GLN A 144 -24.53 4.16 6.72
C GLN A 144 -23.98 4.14 5.28
N ASP A 145 -23.65 5.31 4.74
CA ASP A 145 -23.11 5.43 3.37
C ASP A 145 -21.69 4.90 3.30
N LEU A 146 -20.86 5.15 4.33
CA LEU A 146 -19.54 4.55 4.45
C LEU A 146 -19.60 3.02 4.48
N ARG A 147 -20.56 2.43 5.20
CA ARG A 147 -20.77 0.97 5.25
C ARG A 147 -21.25 0.41 3.91
N ARG A 148 -22.04 1.17 3.16
CA ARG A 148 -22.49 0.78 1.80
C ARG A 148 -21.32 0.75 0.83
N VAL A 149 -20.52 1.81 0.81
CA VAL A 149 -19.32 1.90 -0.04
C VAL A 149 -18.33 0.79 0.32
N ALA A 150 -18.09 0.55 1.61
CA ALA A 150 -17.20 -0.54 2.03
C ALA A 150 -17.67 -1.90 1.49
N ARG A 151 -18.96 -2.21 1.61
CA ARG A 151 -19.55 -3.46 1.07
C ARG A 151 -19.46 -3.52 -0.46
N ALA A 152 -19.68 -2.41 -1.14
CA ALA A 152 -19.53 -2.35 -2.59
C ALA A 152 -18.08 -2.61 -3.02
N ILE A 153 -17.08 -2.01 -2.33
CA ILE A 153 -15.66 -2.28 -2.57
C ILE A 153 -15.32 -3.75 -2.31
N GLU A 154 -15.85 -4.35 -1.24
CA GLU A 154 -15.65 -5.76 -0.92
C GLU A 154 -16.25 -6.71 -1.97
N SER A 155 -17.29 -6.28 -2.67
CA SER A 155 -17.93 -7.09 -3.73
C SER A 155 -17.20 -7.05 -5.08
N LEU A 156 -16.25 -6.12 -5.26
CA LEU A 156 -15.49 -6.01 -6.50
C LEU A 156 -14.64 -7.26 -6.78
N PRO A 157 -14.54 -7.67 -8.06
CA PRO A 157 -13.55 -8.66 -8.47
C PRO A 157 -12.13 -8.22 -8.04
N PRO A 158 -11.24 -9.16 -7.68
CA PRO A 158 -9.95 -8.85 -7.07
C PRO A 158 -9.11 -7.81 -7.80
N ARG A 159 -8.98 -7.91 -9.11
CA ARG A 159 -8.18 -6.99 -9.93
C ARG A 159 -8.82 -5.59 -10.02
N GLN A 160 -10.14 -5.51 -10.05
CA GLN A 160 -10.87 -4.25 -10.03
C GLN A 160 -10.72 -3.56 -8.66
N GLN A 161 -10.83 -4.33 -7.57
CA GLN A 161 -10.63 -3.85 -6.22
C GLN A 161 -9.20 -3.31 -6.02
N GLN A 162 -8.17 -4.04 -6.47
CA GLN A 162 -6.77 -3.60 -6.42
C GLN A 162 -6.56 -2.28 -7.16
N ALA A 163 -7.02 -2.21 -8.42
CA ALA A 163 -6.89 -1.00 -9.23
C ALA A 163 -7.59 0.20 -8.57
N PHE A 164 -8.80 0.01 -8.05
CA PHE A 164 -9.54 1.05 -7.36
C PHE A 164 -8.84 1.53 -6.09
N LEU A 165 -8.41 0.62 -5.21
CA LEU A 165 -7.78 0.99 -3.95
C LEU A 165 -6.42 1.67 -4.15
N LEU A 166 -5.58 1.17 -5.07
CA LEU A 166 -4.30 1.78 -5.38
C LEU A 166 -4.44 3.19 -5.97
N ARG A 167 -5.45 3.41 -6.83
CA ARG A 167 -5.70 4.71 -7.45
C ARG A 167 -6.35 5.72 -6.51
N ASN A 168 -7.37 5.31 -5.74
CA ASN A 168 -8.17 6.24 -4.94
C ASN A 168 -7.74 6.35 -3.48
N LEU A 169 -7.34 5.23 -2.85
CA LEU A 169 -6.91 5.24 -1.45
C LEU A 169 -5.45 5.68 -1.32
N GLU A 170 -4.59 5.23 -2.24
CA GLU A 170 -3.15 5.49 -2.19
C GLU A 170 -2.67 6.57 -3.16
N GLY A 171 -3.52 6.99 -4.10
CA GLY A 171 -3.21 8.05 -5.04
C GLY A 171 -2.09 7.69 -6.03
N LEU A 172 -1.80 6.40 -6.23
CA LEU A 172 -0.79 5.99 -7.21
C LEU A 172 -1.24 6.39 -8.62
N ASP A 173 -0.31 6.82 -9.47
CA ASP A 173 -0.58 7.02 -10.89
C ASP A 173 -0.78 5.68 -11.62
N VAL A 174 -1.13 5.74 -12.91
CA VAL A 174 -1.41 4.53 -13.72
C VAL A 174 -0.17 3.66 -13.84
N ALA A 175 1.00 4.25 -14.05
CA ALA A 175 2.26 3.53 -14.23
C ALA A 175 2.68 2.81 -12.94
N ALA A 176 2.64 3.51 -11.78
CA ALA A 176 2.94 2.91 -10.48
C ALA A 176 1.94 1.81 -10.10
N THR A 177 0.64 2.01 -10.43
CA THR A 177 -0.41 0.99 -10.23
C THR A 177 -0.15 -0.24 -11.09
N ALA A 178 0.21 -0.07 -12.37
CA ALA A 178 0.55 -1.16 -13.29
C ALA A 178 1.77 -1.96 -12.78
N ALA A 179 2.80 -1.26 -12.31
CA ALA A 179 3.97 -1.88 -11.69
C ALA A 179 3.63 -2.67 -10.42
N ALA A 180 2.73 -2.13 -9.56
CA ALA A 180 2.27 -2.81 -8.34
C ALA A 180 1.44 -4.06 -8.66
N MET A 181 0.53 -3.96 -9.63
CA MET A 181 -0.36 -5.06 -10.05
C MET A 181 0.29 -6.05 -11.01
N ARG A 182 1.50 -5.78 -11.52
CA ARG A 182 2.21 -6.56 -12.54
C ARG A 182 1.37 -6.79 -13.81
N CYS A 183 0.78 -5.72 -14.32
CA CYS A 183 0.00 -5.75 -15.55
C CYS A 183 0.31 -4.51 -16.40
N SER A 184 -0.29 -4.42 -17.60
CA SER A 184 -0.15 -3.25 -18.44
C SER A 184 -0.95 -2.05 -17.92
N GLU A 185 -0.57 -0.83 -18.30
CA GLU A 185 -1.33 0.37 -17.98
C GLU A 185 -2.75 0.33 -18.56
N GLY A 186 -2.92 -0.26 -19.76
CA GLY A 186 -4.23 -0.50 -20.37
C GLY A 186 -5.11 -1.40 -19.50
N SER A 187 -4.53 -2.48 -18.93
CA SER A 187 -5.24 -3.35 -17.97
C SER A 187 -5.67 -2.60 -16.71
N VAL A 188 -4.80 -1.72 -16.17
CA VAL A 188 -5.16 -0.87 -15.00
C VAL A 188 -6.34 0.03 -15.34
N LYS A 189 -6.30 0.75 -16.47
CA LYS A 189 -7.39 1.62 -16.93
C LYS A 189 -8.69 0.84 -17.04
N THR A 190 -8.66 -0.34 -17.65
CA THR A 190 -9.82 -1.22 -17.81
C THR A 190 -10.38 -1.70 -16.46
N HIS A 191 -9.53 -2.20 -15.56
CA HIS A 191 -9.96 -2.66 -14.23
C HIS A 191 -10.53 -1.52 -13.39
N TYR A 192 -9.89 -0.36 -13.42
CA TYR A 192 -10.34 0.83 -12.71
C TYR A 192 -11.70 1.33 -13.21
N PHE A 193 -11.89 1.41 -14.53
CA PHE A 193 -13.16 1.81 -15.13
C PHE A 193 -14.29 0.85 -14.76
N ARG A 194 -14.07 -0.46 -14.88
CA ARG A 194 -15.06 -1.49 -14.47
C ARG A 194 -15.38 -1.40 -12.98
N ALA A 195 -14.37 -1.13 -12.14
CA ALA A 195 -14.59 -0.91 -10.71
C ALA A 195 -15.52 0.27 -10.46
N LEU A 196 -15.28 1.43 -11.10
CA LEU A 196 -16.13 2.61 -10.96
C LEU A 196 -17.56 2.35 -11.43
N GLN A 197 -17.74 1.64 -12.54
CA GLN A 197 -19.10 1.26 -13.02
C GLN A 197 -19.82 0.37 -12.01
N THR A 198 -19.15 -0.66 -11.49
CA THR A 198 -19.74 -1.57 -10.50
C THR A 198 -20.10 -0.84 -9.22
N LEU A 199 -19.22 0.04 -8.72
CA LEU A 199 -19.48 0.83 -7.52
C LEU A 199 -20.64 1.80 -7.72
N ARG A 200 -20.72 2.49 -8.87
CA ARG A 200 -21.83 3.39 -9.19
C ARG A 200 -23.16 2.64 -9.18
N LEU A 201 -23.25 1.51 -9.88
CA LEU A 201 -24.47 0.69 -9.91
C LEU A 201 -24.88 0.20 -8.52
N ALA A 202 -23.90 -0.21 -7.68
CA ALA A 202 -24.18 -0.67 -6.33
C ALA A 202 -24.69 0.45 -5.41
N LEU A 203 -24.24 1.68 -5.61
CA LEU A 203 -24.66 2.85 -4.83
C LEU A 203 -26.01 3.37 -5.33
N ASP A 204 -26.24 3.47 -6.64
CA ASP A 204 -27.51 3.90 -7.24
C ASP A 204 -28.66 2.94 -6.87
N ALA A 205 -28.40 1.62 -6.87
CA ALA A 205 -29.37 0.61 -6.43
C ALA A 205 -29.73 0.75 -4.95
N ALA A 206 -28.80 1.20 -4.11
CA ALA A 206 -29.02 1.40 -2.69
C ALA A 206 -29.81 2.69 -2.37
N ASP A 207 -29.71 3.70 -3.24
CA ASP A 207 -30.41 4.99 -3.09
C ASP A 207 -31.85 4.95 -3.65
N GLY A 208 -32.31 3.80 -4.14
CA GLY A 208 -33.63 3.67 -4.76
C GLY A 208 -33.80 4.45 -6.06
N ARG A 209 -32.70 4.96 -6.63
CA ARG A 209 -32.65 5.66 -7.93
C ARG A 209 -32.39 4.68 -9.07
N GLY A 210 -32.94 3.48 -8.96
CA GLY A 210 -32.95 2.54 -10.10
C GLY A 210 -33.63 3.23 -11.26
N LEU A 211 -32.90 3.38 -12.37
CA LEU A 211 -33.40 3.90 -13.63
C LEU A 211 -34.66 3.12 -14.07
N PRO A 212 -35.67 3.83 -14.64
CA PRO A 212 -36.84 3.19 -15.23
C PRO A 212 -36.48 2.32 -16.44
#